data_d0295d515ff8fe9ade7f47ff1d8150e7
#
_entry.id   d0295d515ff8fe9ade7f47ff1d8150e7
#
_cell.length_a   1.000
_cell.length_b   1.000
_cell.length_c   1.000
_cell.angle_alpha   90.00
_cell.angle_beta   90.00
_cell.angle_gamma   90.00
#
_symmetry.space_group_name_H-M   'P 1'
#
loop_
_entity.id
_entity.type
_entity.pdbx_description
1 polymer ?
#
loop_
_entity_poly.entity_id
_entity_poly.type
_entity_poly.pdbx_seq_one_letter_code
_entity_poly.pdbx_strand_id
1 'polypeptide(L)'
;MSARQAIQVGTKTVKPVLSSSQGEARSRVLSLYKAWYRQIPYLVKDFDIPKSDEQCRAKLKEIFLKNKDVTDIRVIDILVIKGQMELKESVKMWKQKGHIMAYFKPTEEPKPKDFLSKFFSSNE
;
A
#
# COMPACT_ATOMS: atom_id res chain seq x y z
N MET A 1 20.41 7.38 24.64
CA MET A 1 20.69 6.82 23.30
C MET A 1 19.46 6.82 22.46
N SER A 2 19.61 7.28 21.24
CA SER A 2 18.47 7.31 20.30
C SER A 2 18.22 5.91 19.76
N ALA A 3 16.95 5.49 19.70
CA ALA A 3 16.54 4.28 19.00
C ALA A 3 16.84 4.34 17.50
N ARG A 4 17.28 5.49 17.01
CA ARG A 4 17.65 5.72 15.61
C ARG A 4 19.16 5.50 15.35
N GLN A 5 19.91 5.14 16.36
CA GLN A 5 21.32 4.84 16.13
C GLN A 5 21.46 3.71 15.13
N ALA A 6 22.34 3.92 14.18
CA ALA A 6 22.62 2.91 13.18
C ALA A 6 23.33 1.72 13.82
N ILE A 7 22.93 0.53 13.41
CA ILE A 7 23.56 -0.70 13.82
C ILE A 7 24.81 -0.89 12.96
N GLN A 8 25.96 -1.05 13.62
CA GLN A 8 27.21 -1.32 12.90
C GLN A 8 27.34 -2.80 12.59
N VAL A 9 27.52 -3.11 11.32
CA VAL A 9 27.82 -4.47 10.85
C VAL A 9 29.10 -4.38 10.03
N GLY A 10 30.23 -4.77 10.64
CA GLY A 10 31.54 -4.55 10.04
C GLY A 10 31.83 -3.07 9.88
N THR A 11 32.06 -2.61 8.64
CA THR A 11 32.27 -1.19 8.30
C THR A 11 31.01 -0.47 7.83
N LYS A 12 29.90 -1.19 7.66
CA LYS A 12 28.65 -0.62 7.18
C LYS A 12 27.69 -0.33 8.33
N THR A 13 27.01 0.80 8.22
CA THR A 13 26.01 1.22 9.18
C THR A 13 24.62 0.94 8.61
N VAL A 14 23.78 0.24 9.34
CA VAL A 14 22.42 -0.08 8.94
C VAL A 14 21.45 0.73 9.80
N LYS A 15 20.60 1.51 9.17
CA LYS A 15 19.55 2.25 9.89
C LYS A 15 18.45 1.31 10.35
N PRO A 16 17.97 1.45 11.59
CA PRO A 16 16.82 0.68 12.03
C PRO A 16 15.58 1.02 11.21
N VAL A 17 14.81 0.00 10.81
CA VAL A 17 13.58 0.18 10.04
C VAL A 17 12.36 0.46 10.91
N LEU A 18 12.47 0.22 12.22
CA LEU A 18 11.36 0.41 13.14
C LEU A 18 11.27 1.85 13.64
N SER A 19 10.04 2.35 13.74
CA SER A 19 9.77 3.67 14.31
C SER A 19 9.95 3.63 15.82
N SER A 20 10.51 4.70 16.36
CA SER A 20 10.72 4.84 17.80
C SER A 20 9.54 5.50 18.52
N SER A 21 8.63 6.13 17.78
CA SER A 21 7.50 6.86 18.36
C SER A 21 6.32 6.88 17.38
N GLN A 22 5.14 7.23 17.90
CA GLN A 22 3.95 7.41 17.07
C GLN A 22 4.13 8.53 16.04
N GLY A 23 4.82 9.61 16.41
CA GLY A 23 5.10 10.71 15.50
C GLY A 23 5.98 10.30 14.32
N GLU A 24 6.98 9.47 14.57
CA GLU A 24 7.84 8.93 13.51
C GLU A 24 7.06 7.99 12.59
N ALA A 25 6.24 7.11 13.15
CA ALA A 25 5.40 6.21 12.39
C ALA A 25 4.43 6.99 11.48
N ARG A 26 3.79 8.00 12.03
CA ARG A 26 2.89 8.90 11.27
C ARG A 26 3.64 9.60 10.14
N SER A 27 4.82 10.09 10.39
CA SER A 27 5.65 10.75 9.38
C SER A 27 5.96 9.82 8.21
N ARG A 28 6.28 8.55 8.50
CA ARG A 28 6.53 7.53 7.48
C ARG A 28 5.28 7.22 6.65
N VAL A 29 4.12 7.15 7.29
CA VAL A 29 2.84 6.94 6.59
C VAL A 29 2.55 8.09 5.64
N LEU A 30 2.71 9.33 6.10
CA LEU A 30 2.48 10.51 5.26
C LEU A 30 3.46 10.59 4.10
N SER A 31 4.72 10.23 4.34
CA SER A 31 5.73 10.19 3.27
C SER A 31 5.38 9.14 2.21
N LEU A 32 4.91 7.98 2.62
CA LEU A 32 4.45 6.93 1.71
C LEU A 32 3.24 7.38 0.89
N TYR A 33 2.26 8.02 1.54
CA TYR A 33 1.10 8.58 0.87
C TYR A 33 1.49 9.58 -0.23
N LYS A 34 2.39 10.50 0.10
CA LYS A 34 2.88 11.49 -0.86
C LYS A 34 3.62 10.84 -2.03
N ALA A 35 4.42 9.82 -1.75
CA ALA A 35 5.14 9.10 -2.80
C ALA A 35 4.18 8.41 -3.77
N TRP A 36 3.16 7.71 -3.28
CA TRP A 36 2.12 7.13 -4.12
C TRP A 36 1.34 8.18 -4.90
N TYR A 37 0.97 9.27 -4.23
CA TYR A 37 0.22 10.37 -4.84
C TYR A 37 0.95 10.96 -6.06
N ARG A 38 2.26 11.15 -5.93
CA ARG A 38 3.10 11.68 -7.02
C ARG A 38 3.25 10.70 -8.18
N GLN A 39 3.22 9.41 -7.91
CA GLN A 39 3.42 8.38 -8.93
C GLN A 39 2.13 8.05 -9.70
N ILE A 40 0.97 8.38 -9.18
CA ILE A 40 -0.32 8.01 -9.79
C ILE A 40 -0.42 8.43 -11.28
N PRO A 41 -0.11 9.68 -11.69
CA PRO A 41 -0.20 10.06 -13.10
C PRO A 41 0.68 9.20 -14.01
N TYR A 42 1.87 8.86 -13.53
CA TYR A 42 2.80 8.01 -14.28
C TYR A 42 2.31 6.57 -14.38
N LEU A 43 1.75 6.04 -13.31
CA LEU A 43 1.21 4.68 -13.30
C LEU A 43 -0.01 4.56 -14.21
N VAL A 44 -0.89 5.54 -14.22
CA VAL A 44 -2.06 5.57 -15.11
C VAL A 44 -1.61 5.54 -16.57
N LYS A 45 -0.58 6.29 -16.90
CA LYS A 45 -0.03 6.33 -18.26
C LYS A 45 0.70 5.03 -18.61
N ASP A 46 1.59 4.57 -17.73
CA ASP A 46 2.45 3.42 -18.00
C ASP A 46 1.70 2.11 -18.09
N PHE A 47 0.69 1.92 -17.26
CA PHE A 47 -0.16 0.71 -17.25
C PHE A 47 -1.42 0.85 -18.10
N ASP A 48 -1.65 2.01 -18.72
CA ASP A 48 -2.85 2.29 -19.52
C ASP A 48 -4.13 1.96 -18.74
N ILE A 49 -4.24 2.54 -17.54
CA ILE A 49 -5.36 2.25 -16.64
C ILE A 49 -6.61 3.05 -17.08
N PRO A 50 -7.78 2.39 -17.22
CA PRO A 50 -9.02 3.07 -17.63
C PRO A 50 -9.68 3.85 -16.49
N LYS A 51 -8.90 4.53 -15.68
CA LYS A 51 -9.34 5.38 -14.57
C LYS A 51 -8.61 6.71 -14.63
N SER A 52 -9.28 7.78 -14.23
CA SER A 52 -8.64 9.09 -14.15
C SER A 52 -7.67 9.16 -12.97
N ASP A 53 -6.76 10.14 -13.02
CA ASP A 53 -5.85 10.41 -11.89
C ASP A 53 -6.62 10.68 -10.61
N GLU A 54 -7.74 11.41 -10.71
CA GLU A 54 -8.58 11.73 -9.56
C GLU A 54 -9.21 10.50 -8.93
N GLN A 55 -9.68 9.57 -9.75
CA GLN A 55 -10.23 8.30 -9.27
C GLN A 55 -9.17 7.46 -8.57
N CYS A 56 -7.97 7.42 -9.12
CA CYS A 56 -6.84 6.70 -8.52
C CYS A 56 -6.45 7.33 -7.19
N ARG A 57 -6.40 8.65 -7.10
CA ARG A 57 -6.08 9.37 -5.86
C ARG A 57 -7.15 9.18 -4.81
N ALA A 58 -8.43 9.16 -5.20
CA ALA A 58 -9.53 8.87 -4.29
C ALA A 58 -9.42 7.47 -3.73
N LYS A 59 -9.04 6.49 -4.55
CA LYS A 59 -8.83 5.11 -4.11
C LYS A 59 -7.63 4.99 -3.18
N LEU A 60 -6.55 5.70 -3.45
CA LEU A 60 -5.39 5.77 -2.57
C LEU A 60 -5.78 6.27 -1.18
N LYS A 61 -6.54 7.36 -1.12
CA LYS A 61 -7.03 7.90 0.14
C LYS A 61 -7.91 6.89 0.89
N GLU A 62 -8.79 6.22 0.19
CA GLU A 62 -9.64 5.17 0.77
C GLU A 62 -8.81 4.04 1.39
N ILE A 63 -7.80 3.56 0.68
CA ILE A 63 -6.92 2.49 1.17
C ILE A 63 -6.19 2.94 2.44
N PHE A 64 -5.66 4.16 2.47
CA PHE A 64 -4.98 4.68 3.65
C PHE A 64 -5.93 4.91 4.83
N LEU A 65 -7.14 5.39 4.58
CA LEU A 65 -8.13 5.61 5.63
C LEU A 65 -8.68 4.31 6.23
N LYS A 66 -8.61 3.21 5.50
CA LYS A 66 -8.97 1.88 6.01
C LYS A 66 -8.18 1.52 7.27
N ASN A 67 -6.94 1.97 7.34
CA ASN A 67 -6.02 1.66 8.43
C ASN A 67 -5.84 2.82 9.41
N LYS A 68 -6.73 3.83 9.39
CA LYS A 68 -6.62 5.02 10.23
C LYS A 68 -6.64 4.74 11.73
N ASP A 69 -7.31 3.66 12.13
CA ASP A 69 -7.49 3.30 13.54
C ASP A 69 -6.38 2.39 14.07
N VAL A 70 -5.40 2.05 13.23
CA VAL A 70 -4.26 1.25 13.67
C VAL A 70 -3.34 2.11 14.52
N THR A 71 -3.15 1.69 15.79
CA THR A 71 -2.37 2.43 16.77
C THR A 71 -1.06 1.74 17.15
N ASP A 72 -0.92 0.44 16.88
CA ASP A 72 0.30 -0.30 17.17
C ASP A 72 1.40 0.09 16.17
N ILE A 73 2.49 0.65 16.72
CA ILE A 73 3.64 1.12 15.92
C ILE A 73 4.21 0.00 15.05
N ARG A 74 4.27 -1.23 15.56
CA ARG A 74 4.80 -2.38 14.81
C ARG A 74 3.95 -2.70 13.59
N VAL A 75 2.63 -2.66 13.75
CA VAL A 75 1.68 -2.90 12.65
C VAL A 75 1.77 -1.78 11.62
N ILE A 76 1.86 -0.54 12.07
CA ILE A 76 2.04 0.61 11.18
C ILE A 76 3.32 0.47 10.35
N ASP A 77 4.44 0.12 10.99
CA ASP A 77 5.70 -0.07 10.28
C ASP A 77 5.65 -1.18 9.25
N ILE A 78 5.00 -2.31 9.55
CA ILE A 78 4.80 -3.40 8.61
C ILE A 78 3.97 -2.95 7.41
N LEU A 79 2.89 -2.23 7.64
CA LEU A 79 2.05 -1.69 6.57
C LEU A 79 2.81 -0.70 5.68
N VAL A 80 3.64 0.14 6.28
CA VAL A 80 4.48 1.10 5.54
C VAL A 80 5.49 0.36 4.67
N ILE A 81 6.18 -0.64 5.21
CA ILE A 81 7.15 -1.43 4.46
C ILE A 81 6.48 -2.14 3.29
N LYS A 82 5.32 -2.75 3.53
CA LYS A 82 4.53 -3.40 2.48
C LYS A 82 4.14 -2.41 1.38
N GLY A 83 3.66 -1.22 1.76
CA GLY A 83 3.29 -0.17 0.81
C GLY A 83 4.48 0.35 0.01
N GLN A 84 5.65 0.46 0.61
CA GLN A 84 6.88 0.84 -0.08
C GLN A 84 7.30 -0.21 -1.11
N MET A 85 7.21 -1.48 -0.75
CA MET A 85 7.52 -2.58 -1.67
C MET A 85 6.56 -2.60 -2.85
N GLU A 86 5.27 -2.44 -2.61
CA GLU A 86 4.26 -2.40 -3.67
C GLU A 86 4.48 -1.20 -4.60
N LEU A 87 4.83 -0.05 -4.06
CA LEU A 87 5.15 1.14 -4.86
C LEU A 87 6.38 0.88 -5.75
N LYS A 88 7.44 0.30 -5.17
CA LYS A 88 8.65 -0.03 -5.91
C LYS A 88 8.37 -1.00 -7.05
N GLU A 89 7.58 -2.03 -6.82
CA GLU A 89 7.17 -2.99 -7.84
C GLU A 89 6.37 -2.31 -8.96
N SER A 90 5.51 -1.37 -8.61
CA SER A 90 4.71 -0.61 -9.58
C SER A 90 5.58 0.32 -10.42
N VAL A 91 6.48 1.07 -9.79
CA VAL A 91 7.37 2.03 -10.48
C VAL A 91 8.32 1.30 -11.41
N LYS A 92 8.84 0.13 -11.01
CA LYS A 92 9.73 -0.68 -11.84
C LYS A 92 8.99 -1.57 -12.84
N MET A 93 7.66 -1.44 -12.91
CA MET A 93 6.80 -2.20 -13.81
C MET A 93 6.88 -3.73 -13.63
N TRP A 94 7.18 -4.18 -12.42
CA TRP A 94 7.14 -5.59 -12.07
C TRP A 94 5.70 -6.10 -11.91
N LYS A 95 4.76 -5.17 -11.62
CA LYS A 95 3.33 -5.47 -11.60
C LYS A 95 2.77 -5.34 -13.01
N GLN A 96 1.71 -6.11 -13.28
CA GLN A 96 0.93 -6.02 -14.51
C GLN A 96 -0.31 -5.14 -14.27
N LYS A 97 -0.95 -4.71 -15.36
CA LYS A 97 -2.18 -3.91 -15.31
C LYS A 97 -3.25 -4.54 -14.40
N GLY A 98 -3.43 -5.86 -14.47
CA GLY A 98 -4.39 -6.57 -13.62
C GLY A 98 -4.11 -6.42 -12.13
N HIS A 99 -2.83 -6.40 -11.73
CA HIS A 99 -2.44 -6.19 -10.34
C HIS A 99 -2.79 -4.79 -9.86
N ILE A 100 -2.61 -3.78 -10.70
CA ILE A 100 -2.98 -2.40 -10.37
C ILE A 100 -4.51 -2.26 -10.30
N MET A 101 -5.23 -2.84 -11.26
CA MET A 101 -6.69 -2.80 -11.29
C MET A 101 -7.32 -3.54 -10.11
N ALA A 102 -6.61 -4.49 -9.52
CA ALA A 102 -7.10 -5.21 -8.34
C ALA A 102 -7.35 -4.29 -7.13
N TYR A 103 -6.67 -3.15 -7.05
CA TYR A 103 -6.93 -2.17 -5.98
C TYR A 103 -8.34 -1.58 -6.06
N PHE A 104 -8.97 -1.60 -7.21
CA PHE A 104 -10.32 -1.07 -7.42
C PHE A 104 -11.42 -2.10 -7.18
N LYS A 105 -11.06 -3.37 -7.01
CA LYS A 105 -12.05 -4.40 -6.69
C LYS A 105 -12.51 -4.26 -5.24
N PRO A 106 -13.81 -4.31 -4.98
CA PRO A 106 -14.30 -4.34 -3.61
C PRO A 106 -13.77 -5.60 -2.91
N THR A 107 -13.11 -5.41 -1.78
CA THR A 107 -12.54 -6.52 -1.00
C THR A 107 -13.58 -7.29 -0.21
N GLU A 108 -14.80 -6.75 -0.12
CA GLU A 108 -15.90 -7.30 0.67
C GLU A 108 -17.12 -7.63 -0.21
N GLU A 109 -16.91 -8.33 -1.29
CA GLU A 109 -18.06 -8.92 -1.97
C GLU A 109 -18.67 -9.99 -1.07
N PRO A 110 -19.97 -9.87 -0.74
CA PRO A 110 -20.62 -10.91 0.05
C PRO A 110 -20.59 -12.21 -0.75
N LYS A 111 -19.84 -13.18 -0.22
CA LYS A 111 -19.80 -14.49 -0.86
C LYS A 111 -21.16 -15.15 -0.70
N PRO A 112 -21.74 -15.72 -1.77
CA PRO A 112 -22.97 -16.46 -1.67
C PRO A 112 -22.83 -17.60 -0.66
N LYS A 113 -23.79 -17.72 0.25
CA LYS A 113 -23.78 -18.75 1.29
C LYS A 113 -24.26 -20.09 0.78
N ASP A 114 -25.11 -20.10 -0.26
CA ASP A 114 -25.71 -21.29 -0.83
C ASP A 114 -24.82 -21.88 -1.91
N PHE A 115 -24.84 -23.21 -2.03
CA PHE A 115 -24.15 -23.91 -3.10
C PHE A 115 -24.60 -23.45 -4.47
N LEU A 116 -25.92 -23.35 -4.70
CA LEU A 116 -26.48 -22.91 -5.98
C LEU A 116 -26.08 -21.46 -6.30
N SER A 117 -26.14 -20.56 -5.34
CA SER A 117 -25.73 -19.19 -5.50
C SER A 117 -24.25 -19.07 -5.83
N LYS A 118 -23.39 -19.88 -5.18
CA LYS A 118 -21.97 -19.96 -5.49
C LYS A 118 -21.73 -20.47 -6.89
N PHE A 119 -22.47 -21.47 -7.30
CA PHE A 119 -22.38 -22.07 -8.63
C PHE A 119 -22.75 -21.07 -9.72
N PHE A 120 -23.87 -20.36 -9.54
CA PHE A 120 -24.30 -19.34 -10.51
C PHE A 120 -23.39 -18.13 -10.53
N SER A 121 -22.86 -17.69 -9.40
CA SER A 121 -21.95 -16.54 -9.34
C SER A 121 -20.59 -16.84 -9.98
N SER A 122 -20.14 -18.11 -9.96
CA SER A 122 -18.88 -18.49 -10.59
C SER A 122 -18.97 -18.60 -12.12
N ASN A 123 -20.18 -18.68 -12.68
CA ASN A 123 -20.41 -18.75 -14.11
C ASN A 123 -20.65 -17.37 -14.78
N GLU A 124 -20.67 -16.34 -13.95
CA GLU A 124 -20.74 -14.96 -14.43
C GLU A 124 -19.31 -14.42 -14.58
#